data_6bd6a781c91c3b1d35b67c9243e60ada
#
_entry.id   6bd6a781c91c3b1d35b67c9243e60ada
#
_cell.length_a   1.000
_cell.length_b   1.000
_cell.length_c   1.000
_cell.angle_alpha   90.00
_cell.angle_beta   90.00
_cell.angle_gamma   90.00
#
_symmetry.space_group_name_H-M   'P 1'
#
loop_
_entity.id
_entity.type
_entity.pdbx_description
1 polymer ?
#
loop_
_entity_poly.entity_id
_entity_poly.type
_entity_poly.pdbx_seq_one_letter_code
_entity_poly.pdbx_strand_id
1 'polypeptide(L)'
;RAEVLRLFSKISNWFDFDDKQTYYIKLEKAKNAIEEIQNEIDAIKTEIKDKLYPFDKISLSDRETIHVLYERYMALSDYDKTQLESSDVEGLLKSKTQVDNLYLAVWISGISVVIAGIATVIIVVNVRKRKREKASRQMPESEE
;
A
#
# COMPACT_ATOMS: atom_id res chain seq x y z
N ARG A 1 -28.03 -5.99 -7.75
CA ARG A 1 -28.27 -4.59 -7.32
C ARG A 1 -29.57 -4.03 -7.91
N ALA A 2 -29.74 -3.98 -9.22
CA ALA A 2 -30.93 -3.47 -9.88
C ALA A 2 -32.21 -4.19 -9.41
N GLU A 3 -32.14 -5.51 -9.20
CA GLU A 3 -33.28 -6.31 -8.72
C GLU A 3 -33.70 -5.89 -7.30
N VAL A 4 -32.76 -5.64 -6.40
CA VAL A 4 -33.05 -5.19 -5.02
C VAL A 4 -33.73 -3.82 -5.03
N LEU A 5 -33.23 -2.88 -5.84
CA LEU A 5 -33.84 -1.54 -5.96
C LEU A 5 -35.25 -1.62 -6.57
N ARG A 6 -35.44 -2.51 -7.55
CA ARG A 6 -36.74 -2.76 -8.17
C ARG A 6 -37.73 -3.35 -7.17
N LEU A 7 -37.29 -4.32 -6.37
CA LEU A 7 -38.12 -4.91 -5.31
C LEU A 7 -38.47 -3.91 -4.22
N PHE A 8 -37.51 -3.05 -3.84
CA PHE A 8 -37.75 -1.99 -2.87
C PHE A 8 -38.90 -1.07 -3.31
N SER A 9 -38.88 -0.58 -4.57
CA SER A 9 -39.95 0.29 -5.09
C SER A 9 -41.30 -0.42 -5.19
N LYS A 10 -41.32 -1.73 -5.45
CA LYS A 10 -42.58 -2.50 -5.48
C LYS A 10 -43.15 -2.72 -4.10
N ILE A 11 -42.33 -3.13 -3.11
CA ILE A 11 -42.78 -3.45 -1.76
C ILE A 11 -43.28 -2.19 -1.04
N SER A 12 -42.64 -1.04 -1.28
CA SER A 12 -43.08 0.23 -0.69
C SER A 12 -44.51 0.62 -1.10
N ASN A 13 -44.97 0.15 -2.26
CA ASN A 13 -46.30 0.47 -2.81
C ASN A 13 -47.33 -0.65 -2.63
N TRP A 14 -46.98 -1.78 -2.00
CA TRP A 14 -47.90 -2.91 -1.82
C TRP A 14 -48.82 -2.67 -0.61
N PHE A 15 -50.02 -3.29 -0.67
CA PHE A 15 -50.95 -3.32 0.40
C PHE A 15 -50.38 -4.01 1.66
N ASP A 16 -50.97 -3.71 2.81
CA ASP A 16 -50.51 -4.21 4.10
C ASP A 16 -50.62 -5.73 4.21
N PHE A 17 -49.54 -6.37 4.65
CA PHE A 17 -49.47 -7.79 4.99
C PHE A 17 -48.65 -7.94 6.28
N ASP A 18 -48.86 -9.00 7.04
CA ASP A 18 -48.39 -9.16 8.42
C ASP A 18 -46.85 -8.97 8.57
N ASP A 19 -46.07 -9.39 7.58
CA ASP A 19 -44.59 -9.29 7.62
C ASP A 19 -44.01 -8.09 6.85
N LYS A 20 -44.85 -7.19 6.32
CA LYS A 20 -44.39 -6.07 5.48
C LYS A 20 -43.25 -5.28 6.10
N GLN A 21 -43.41 -4.92 7.38
CA GLN A 21 -42.40 -4.13 8.09
C GLN A 21 -41.04 -4.83 8.16
N THR A 22 -41.05 -6.15 8.41
CA THR A 22 -39.84 -6.95 8.46
C THR A 22 -39.12 -7.00 7.10
N TYR A 23 -39.89 -7.20 6.02
CA TYR A 23 -39.31 -7.20 4.65
C TYR A 23 -38.84 -5.82 4.26
N TYR A 24 -39.54 -4.77 4.63
CA TYR A 24 -39.14 -3.39 4.36
C TYR A 24 -37.79 -3.07 5.00
N ILE A 25 -37.62 -3.38 6.30
CA ILE A 25 -36.32 -3.17 7.02
C ILE A 25 -35.19 -3.94 6.39
N LYS A 26 -35.39 -5.21 6.00
CA LYS A 26 -34.37 -6.01 5.32
C LYS A 26 -33.97 -5.43 3.98
N LEU A 27 -34.94 -4.95 3.22
CA LEU A 27 -34.73 -4.39 1.90
C LEU A 27 -34.06 -3.02 1.96
N GLU A 28 -34.42 -2.20 2.94
CA GLU A 28 -33.78 -0.92 3.22
C GLU A 28 -32.30 -1.12 3.61
N LYS A 29 -32.02 -2.09 4.49
CA LYS A 29 -30.64 -2.45 4.84
C LYS A 29 -29.84 -2.91 3.63
N ALA A 30 -30.43 -3.73 2.76
CA ALA A 30 -29.76 -4.16 1.54
C ALA A 30 -29.52 -3.00 0.55
N LYS A 31 -30.49 -2.08 0.45
CA LYS A 31 -30.34 -0.86 -0.36
C LYS A 31 -29.18 0.00 0.17
N ASN A 32 -29.14 0.28 1.45
CA ASN A 32 -28.09 1.09 2.06
C ASN A 32 -26.70 0.45 1.86
N ALA A 33 -26.58 -0.86 2.03
CA ALA A 33 -25.32 -1.57 1.78
C ALA A 33 -24.86 -1.46 0.30
N ILE A 34 -25.80 -1.47 -0.65
CA ILE A 34 -25.49 -1.26 -2.07
C ILE A 34 -25.00 0.18 -2.31
N GLU A 35 -25.65 1.17 -1.70
CA GLU A 35 -25.26 2.57 -1.82
C GLU A 35 -23.87 2.82 -1.21
N GLU A 36 -23.57 2.23 -0.05
CA GLU A 36 -22.25 2.29 0.58
C GLU A 36 -21.15 1.73 -0.36
N ILE A 37 -21.39 0.56 -0.94
CA ILE A 37 -20.43 -0.04 -1.90
C ILE A 37 -20.26 0.84 -3.14
N GLN A 38 -21.35 1.41 -3.67
CA GLN A 38 -21.26 2.30 -4.81
C GLN A 38 -20.45 3.57 -4.50
N ASN A 39 -20.69 4.17 -3.35
CA ASN A 39 -19.93 5.33 -2.88
C ASN A 39 -18.44 4.99 -2.73
N GLU A 40 -18.12 3.80 -2.22
CA GLU A 40 -16.73 3.34 -2.11
C GLU A 40 -16.06 3.18 -3.48
N ILE A 41 -16.74 2.61 -4.46
CA ILE A 41 -16.24 2.48 -5.83
C ILE A 41 -15.98 3.87 -6.43
N ASP A 42 -16.90 4.81 -6.27
CA ASP A 42 -16.76 6.14 -6.81
C ASP A 42 -15.66 6.94 -6.09
N ALA A 43 -15.48 6.73 -4.78
CA ALA A 43 -14.37 7.29 -4.04
C ALA A 43 -13.02 6.75 -4.53
N ILE A 44 -12.88 5.44 -4.75
CA ILE A 44 -11.66 4.84 -5.30
C ILE A 44 -11.35 5.42 -6.68
N LYS A 45 -12.33 5.52 -7.58
CA LYS A 45 -12.15 6.14 -8.91
C LYS A 45 -11.63 7.57 -8.81
N THR A 46 -12.26 8.36 -7.97
CA THR A 46 -11.90 9.77 -7.79
C THR A 46 -10.48 9.89 -7.23
N GLU A 47 -10.17 9.12 -6.19
CA GLU A 47 -8.84 9.17 -5.58
C GLU A 47 -7.72 8.69 -6.51
N ILE A 48 -7.96 7.68 -7.34
CA ILE A 48 -7.00 7.25 -8.38
C ILE A 48 -6.73 8.41 -9.34
N LYS A 49 -7.79 9.07 -9.84
CA LYS A 49 -7.66 10.18 -10.79
C LYS A 49 -6.97 11.39 -10.16
N ASP A 50 -7.34 11.75 -8.94
CA ASP A 50 -6.82 12.95 -8.29
C ASP A 50 -5.38 12.81 -7.79
N LYS A 51 -5.01 11.60 -7.33
CA LYS A 51 -3.74 11.37 -6.64
C LYS A 51 -2.67 10.66 -7.46
N LEU A 52 -3.09 9.82 -8.42
CA LEU A 52 -2.16 8.96 -9.15
C LEU A 52 -2.01 9.32 -10.62
N TYR A 53 -2.98 10.02 -11.24
CA TYR A 53 -2.85 10.43 -12.63
C TYR A 53 -1.75 11.49 -12.81
N PRO A 54 -0.99 11.41 -13.91
CA PRO A 54 -1.04 10.45 -15.02
C PRO A 54 -0.20 9.18 -14.84
N PHE A 55 0.10 8.72 -13.63
CA PHE A 55 0.89 7.52 -13.26
C PHE A 55 2.39 7.55 -13.62
N ASP A 56 2.87 8.64 -14.19
CA ASP A 56 4.27 8.82 -14.63
C ASP A 56 5.18 9.44 -13.55
N LYS A 57 4.59 10.01 -12.49
CA LYS A 57 5.27 10.75 -11.42
C LYS A 57 5.18 10.08 -10.06
N ILE A 58 4.99 8.77 -10.05
CA ILE A 58 4.86 8.00 -8.81
C ILE A 58 6.19 7.99 -8.05
N SER A 59 6.15 8.35 -6.78
CA SER A 59 7.29 8.48 -5.88
C SER A 59 7.10 7.67 -4.58
N LEU A 60 8.14 7.58 -3.76
CA LEU A 60 8.05 6.90 -2.47
C LEU A 60 7.08 7.56 -1.49
N SER A 61 6.83 8.87 -1.60
CA SER A 61 5.84 9.56 -0.78
C SER A 61 4.41 9.09 -1.03
N ASP A 62 4.13 8.56 -2.22
CA ASP A 62 2.81 8.12 -2.62
C ASP A 62 2.50 6.69 -2.16
N ARG A 63 3.50 6.00 -1.57
CA ARG A 63 3.43 4.60 -1.18
C ARG A 63 2.24 4.29 -0.28
N GLU A 64 2.03 5.08 0.76
CA GLU A 64 0.93 4.86 1.70
C GLU A 64 -0.43 5.01 1.00
N THR A 65 -0.61 6.07 0.23
CA THR A 65 -1.83 6.31 -0.56
C THR A 65 -2.11 5.15 -1.52
N ILE A 66 -1.09 4.69 -2.24
CA ILE A 66 -1.22 3.59 -3.20
C ILE A 66 -1.58 2.29 -2.49
N HIS A 67 -0.96 1.98 -1.35
CA HIS A 67 -1.28 0.79 -0.57
C HIS A 67 -2.72 0.82 -0.05
N VAL A 68 -3.17 1.93 0.52
CA VAL A 68 -4.54 2.09 0.99
C VAL A 68 -5.54 1.92 -0.15
N LEU A 69 -5.32 2.55 -1.29
CA LEU A 69 -6.18 2.40 -2.48
C LEU A 69 -6.20 0.95 -2.99
N TYR A 70 -5.04 0.30 -3.01
CA TYR A 70 -4.94 -1.11 -3.40
C TYR A 70 -5.72 -2.04 -2.46
N GLU A 71 -5.61 -1.85 -1.14
CA GLU A 71 -6.34 -2.65 -0.15
C GLU A 71 -7.85 -2.47 -0.29
N ARG A 72 -8.30 -1.22 -0.44
CA ARG A 72 -9.71 -0.90 -0.70
C ARG A 72 -10.22 -1.55 -1.98
N TYR A 73 -9.45 -1.47 -3.08
CA TYR A 73 -9.74 -2.17 -4.32
C TYR A 73 -9.83 -3.69 -4.12
N MET A 74 -8.89 -4.28 -3.38
CA MET A 74 -8.88 -5.73 -3.13
C MET A 74 -10.05 -6.19 -2.27
N ALA A 75 -10.56 -5.33 -1.39
CA ALA A 75 -11.74 -5.61 -0.55
C ALA A 75 -13.06 -5.63 -1.34
N LEU A 76 -13.10 -5.06 -2.55
CA LEU A 76 -14.28 -5.12 -3.41
C LEU A 76 -14.53 -6.56 -3.89
N SER A 77 -15.83 -6.89 -4.08
CA SER A 77 -16.20 -8.15 -4.75
C SER A 77 -15.73 -8.16 -6.22
N ASP A 78 -15.59 -9.34 -6.82
CA ASP A 78 -15.17 -9.45 -8.22
C ASP A 78 -16.11 -8.72 -9.17
N TYR A 79 -17.41 -8.73 -8.89
CA TYR A 79 -18.40 -7.95 -9.62
C TYR A 79 -18.16 -6.44 -9.48
N ASP A 80 -17.84 -5.96 -8.27
CA ASP A 80 -17.64 -4.54 -8.01
C ASP A 80 -16.33 -4.03 -8.63
N LYS A 81 -15.30 -4.86 -8.67
CA LYS A 81 -14.05 -4.58 -9.39
C LYS A 81 -14.27 -4.31 -10.87
N THR A 82 -15.24 -4.99 -11.49
CA THR A 82 -15.56 -4.74 -12.93
C THR A 82 -16.16 -3.36 -13.21
N GLN A 83 -16.55 -2.62 -12.20
CA GLN A 83 -17.08 -1.27 -12.35
C GLN A 83 -16.00 -0.18 -12.40
N LEU A 84 -14.76 -0.51 -12.07
CA LEU A 84 -13.61 0.37 -12.29
C LEU A 84 -13.12 0.26 -13.74
N GLU A 85 -12.59 1.35 -14.27
CA GLU A 85 -11.96 1.35 -15.58
C GLU A 85 -10.69 0.49 -15.56
N SER A 86 -10.51 -0.36 -16.57
CA SER A 86 -9.35 -1.24 -16.65
C SER A 86 -8.02 -0.46 -16.61
N SER A 87 -7.98 0.73 -17.21
CA SER A 87 -6.83 1.63 -17.19
C SER A 87 -6.48 2.11 -15.78
N ASP A 88 -7.49 2.42 -14.96
CA ASP A 88 -7.31 2.87 -13.58
C ASP A 88 -6.77 1.73 -12.70
N VAL A 89 -7.34 0.53 -12.88
CA VAL A 89 -6.89 -0.68 -12.18
C VAL A 89 -5.44 -1.04 -12.55
N GLU A 90 -5.13 -1.06 -13.84
CA GLU A 90 -3.77 -1.35 -14.33
C GLU A 90 -2.78 -0.31 -13.82
N GLY A 91 -3.15 0.97 -13.87
CA GLY A 91 -2.36 2.08 -13.35
C GLY A 91 -2.08 1.92 -11.85
N LEU A 92 -3.08 1.58 -11.04
CA LEU A 92 -2.94 1.33 -9.60
C LEU A 92 -2.00 0.16 -9.31
N LEU A 93 -2.19 -0.98 -10.00
CA LEU A 93 -1.37 -2.18 -9.82
C LEU A 93 0.10 -1.94 -10.21
N LYS A 94 0.32 -1.23 -11.31
CA LYS A 94 1.65 -0.84 -11.78
C LYS A 94 2.31 0.12 -10.79
N SER A 95 1.58 1.12 -10.31
CA SER A 95 2.06 2.08 -9.32
C SER A 95 2.45 1.40 -8.01
N LYS A 96 1.65 0.44 -7.53
CA LYS A 96 1.98 -0.37 -6.36
C LYS A 96 3.29 -1.13 -6.53
N THR A 97 3.44 -1.82 -7.64
CA THR A 97 4.67 -2.56 -7.94
C THR A 97 5.89 -1.61 -8.00
N GLN A 98 5.71 -0.45 -8.60
CA GLN A 98 6.77 0.56 -8.74
C GLN A 98 7.22 1.08 -7.36
N VAL A 99 6.30 1.48 -6.48
CA VAL A 99 6.68 2.01 -5.15
C VAL A 99 7.28 0.94 -4.27
N ASP A 100 6.82 -0.30 -4.35
CA ASP A 100 7.40 -1.41 -3.59
C ASP A 100 8.84 -1.70 -4.04
N ASN A 101 9.10 -1.68 -5.34
CA ASN A 101 10.46 -1.82 -5.89
C ASN A 101 11.37 -0.66 -5.48
N LEU A 102 10.88 0.59 -5.52
CA LEU A 102 11.62 1.76 -5.06
C LEU A 102 11.95 1.67 -3.57
N TYR A 103 10.99 1.25 -2.76
CA TYR A 103 11.18 1.06 -1.32
C TYR A 103 12.25 0.01 -1.03
N LEU A 104 12.20 -1.14 -1.69
CA LEU A 104 13.22 -2.19 -1.58
C LEU A 104 14.60 -1.69 -2.01
N ALA A 105 14.69 -0.95 -3.10
CA ALA A 105 15.97 -0.39 -3.58
C ALA A 105 16.60 0.56 -2.56
N VAL A 106 15.81 1.42 -1.92
CA VAL A 106 16.29 2.32 -0.85
C VAL A 106 16.77 1.52 0.36
N TRP A 107 16.02 0.49 0.78
CA TRP A 107 16.41 -0.37 1.90
C TRP A 107 17.72 -1.10 1.63
N ILE A 108 17.87 -1.73 0.46
CA ILE A 108 19.08 -2.44 0.07
C ILE A 108 20.28 -1.47 0.02
N SER A 109 20.09 -0.27 -0.54
CA SER A 109 21.14 0.76 -0.59
C SER A 109 21.56 1.20 0.79
N GLY A 110 20.61 1.43 1.71
CA GLY A 110 20.88 1.81 3.09
C GLY A 110 21.68 0.75 3.84
N ILE A 111 21.31 -0.51 3.73
CA ILE A 111 22.04 -1.64 4.35
C ILE A 111 23.46 -1.73 3.80
N SER A 112 23.64 -1.56 2.49
CA SER A 112 24.96 -1.62 1.85
C SER A 112 25.91 -0.55 2.39
N VAL A 113 25.44 0.67 2.61
CA VAL A 113 26.23 1.77 3.19
C VAL A 113 26.66 1.45 4.62
N VAL A 114 25.77 0.88 5.43
CA VAL A 114 26.08 0.49 6.82
C VAL A 114 27.17 -0.60 6.84
N ILE A 115 27.05 -1.63 6.01
CA ILE A 115 28.03 -2.71 5.92
C ILE A 115 29.40 -2.16 5.49
N ALA A 116 29.45 -1.31 4.47
CA ALA A 116 30.70 -0.67 4.02
C ALA A 116 31.33 0.19 5.13
N GLY A 117 30.54 0.92 5.89
CA GLY A 117 31.01 1.70 7.05
C GLY A 117 31.64 0.82 8.13
N ILE A 118 30.97 -0.28 8.50
CA ILE A 118 31.52 -1.23 9.50
C ILE A 118 32.84 -1.85 9.00
N ALA A 119 32.88 -2.30 7.75
CA ALA A 119 34.10 -2.88 7.15
C ALA A 119 35.27 -1.88 7.19
N THR A 120 35.03 -0.62 6.86
CA THR A 120 36.03 0.44 6.91
C THR A 120 36.57 0.64 8.33
N VAL A 121 35.71 0.68 9.34
CA VAL A 121 36.12 0.80 10.75
C VAL A 121 37.01 -0.37 11.16
N ILE A 122 36.61 -1.60 10.83
CA ILE A 122 37.40 -2.81 11.14
C ILE A 122 38.78 -2.75 10.50
N ILE A 123 38.87 -2.35 9.24
CA ILE A 123 40.16 -2.21 8.53
C ILE A 123 41.04 -1.17 9.23
N VAL A 124 40.50 0.00 9.56
CA VAL A 124 41.27 1.08 10.21
C VAL A 124 41.78 0.63 11.58
N VAL A 125 40.94 -0.03 12.39
CA VAL A 125 41.33 -0.55 13.70
C VAL A 125 42.45 -1.59 13.57
N ASN A 126 42.34 -2.53 12.64
CA ASN A 126 43.35 -3.56 12.40
C ASN A 126 44.69 -2.97 11.91
N VAL A 127 44.65 -1.98 11.00
CA VAL A 127 45.84 -1.29 10.55
C VAL A 127 46.54 -0.54 11.68
N ARG A 128 45.77 0.16 12.51
CA ARG A 128 46.30 0.86 13.72
C ARG A 128 46.92 -0.11 14.69
N LYS A 129 46.29 -1.26 14.99
CA LYS A 129 46.81 -2.31 15.84
C LYS A 129 48.16 -2.84 15.33
N ARG A 130 48.24 -3.19 14.05
CA ARG A 130 49.50 -3.68 13.41
C ARG A 130 50.62 -2.64 13.45
N LYS A 131 50.31 -1.35 13.26
CA LYS A 131 51.31 -0.28 13.41
C LYS A 131 51.85 -0.18 14.83
N ARG A 132 51.00 -0.28 15.86
CA ARG A 132 51.41 -0.25 17.29
C ARG A 132 52.29 -1.45 17.60
N GLU A 133 51.93 -2.65 17.20
CA GLU A 133 52.73 -3.88 17.42
C GLU A 133 54.12 -3.80 16.76
N LYS A 134 54.22 -3.21 15.56
CA LYS A 134 55.51 -2.99 14.89
C LYS A 134 56.35 -1.96 15.64
N ALA A 135 55.74 -0.87 16.13
CA ALA A 135 56.46 0.15 16.90
C ALA A 135 57.01 -0.41 18.23
N SER A 136 56.25 -1.27 18.93
CA SER A 136 56.70 -1.92 20.16
C SER A 136 57.83 -2.91 19.95
N ARG A 137 57.96 -3.54 18.77
CA ARG A 137 59.03 -4.47 18.44
C ARG A 137 60.33 -3.77 17.99
N GLN A 138 60.31 -2.48 17.73
CA GLN A 138 61.42 -1.68 17.28
C GLN A 138 62.05 -0.81 18.40
N MET A 139 61.60 -0.91 19.66
CA MET A 139 62.32 -0.32 20.78
C MET A 139 63.53 -1.19 21.07
N PRO A 140 64.79 -0.66 20.86
CA PRO A 140 65.98 -1.39 21.30
C PRO A 140 65.96 -1.45 22.83
N GLU A 141 66.31 -2.64 23.34
CA GLU A 141 66.77 -2.76 24.73
C GLU A 141 67.89 -1.75 24.91
N SER A 142 67.65 -0.71 25.70
CA SER A 142 68.72 0.17 26.16
C SER A 142 69.54 -0.61 27.17
N GLU A 143 70.74 -0.94 26.75
CA GLU A 143 71.77 -1.54 27.54
C GLU A 143 71.95 -0.78 28.88
N GLU A 144 72.00 -1.55 29.98
CA GLU A 144 72.62 -1.14 31.22
C GLU A 144 74.16 -1.14 31.09
#